data_211b676ff616d9b4a55b2711a37d7780
#
_entry.id   211b676ff616d9b4a55b2711a37d7780
#
_cell.length_a   1.000
_cell.length_b   1.000
_cell.length_c   1.000
_cell.angle_alpha   90.00
_cell.angle_beta   90.00
_cell.angle_gamma   90.00
#
_symmetry.space_group_name_H-M   'P 1'
#
loop_
_entity.id
_entity.type
_entity.pdbx_description
1 polymer ?
#
loop_
_entity_poly.entity_id
_entity_poly.type
_entity_poly.pdbx_seq_one_letter_code
_entity_poly.pdbx_strand_id
1 'polypeptide(L)'
;MDRVLCSPYNRAQQTASAVMTLFPDIALTLDESIKPSGDVYSVLDAIDGLDVQHLLIVSHNPLLSNLLSVMVDGTMESHRYVDNAVLHCVSMDVVASGCGEIAYTLEP
;
A
#
# COMPACT_ATOMS: atom_id res chain seq x y z
N MET A 1 12.60 -1.25 -5.86
CA MET A 1 11.21 -1.76 -5.73
C MET A 1 11.16 -3.20 -6.19
N ASP A 2 10.69 -4.10 -5.34
CA ASP A 2 10.79 -5.53 -5.57
C ASP A 2 9.49 -6.13 -6.10
N ARG A 3 8.38 -5.53 -5.73
CA ARG A 3 7.05 -6.03 -6.11
C ARG A 3 6.01 -4.93 -6.09
N VAL A 4 5.00 -5.07 -6.94
CA VAL A 4 3.79 -4.25 -6.93
C VAL A 4 2.61 -5.14 -6.53
N LEU A 5 1.92 -4.75 -5.48
CA LEU A 5 0.68 -5.38 -5.02
C LEU A 5 -0.47 -4.46 -5.41
N CYS A 6 -1.38 -4.94 -6.23
CA CYS A 6 -2.39 -4.10 -6.86
C CYS A 6 -3.79 -4.64 -6.62
N SER A 7 -4.71 -3.73 -6.33
CA SER A 7 -6.14 -4.03 -6.33
C SER A 7 -6.58 -4.52 -7.73
N PRO A 8 -7.50 -5.49 -7.83
CA PRO A 8 -8.01 -5.97 -9.12
C PRO A 8 -8.91 -4.96 -9.84
N TYR A 9 -9.29 -3.84 -9.21
CA TYR A 9 -10.13 -2.83 -9.84
C TYR A 9 -9.39 -2.11 -10.97
N ASN A 10 -10.11 -1.74 -12.02
CA ASN A 10 -9.52 -1.17 -13.24
C ASN A 10 -8.67 0.07 -13.00
N ARG A 11 -9.12 0.98 -12.13
CA ARG A 11 -8.35 2.21 -11.82
C ARG A 11 -6.99 1.91 -11.22
N ALA A 12 -6.95 0.96 -10.29
CA ALA A 12 -5.69 0.55 -9.68
C ALA A 12 -4.77 -0.11 -10.71
N GLN A 13 -5.32 -0.96 -11.57
CA GLN A 13 -4.55 -1.61 -12.63
C GLN A 13 -3.99 -0.60 -13.63
N GLN A 14 -4.73 0.44 -13.98
CA GLN A 14 -4.26 1.51 -14.86
C GLN A 14 -3.07 2.25 -14.24
N THR A 15 -3.16 2.59 -12.97
CA THR A 15 -2.06 3.24 -12.23
C THR A 15 -0.84 2.32 -12.15
N ALA A 16 -1.04 1.06 -11.80
CA ALA A 16 0.03 0.07 -11.72
C ALA A 16 0.70 -0.14 -13.08
N SER A 17 -0.07 -0.17 -14.18
CA SER A 17 0.47 -0.30 -15.53
C SER A 17 1.41 0.85 -15.88
N ALA A 18 1.07 2.08 -15.49
CA ALA A 18 1.95 3.23 -15.71
C ALA A 18 3.28 3.07 -14.96
N VAL A 19 3.25 2.56 -13.74
CA VAL A 19 4.45 2.27 -12.95
C VAL A 19 5.26 1.15 -13.60
N MET A 20 4.60 0.08 -14.04
CA MET A 20 5.25 -1.07 -14.67
C MET A 20 5.94 -0.71 -15.99
N THR A 21 5.50 0.34 -16.66
CA THR A 21 6.18 0.85 -17.85
C THR A 21 7.61 1.32 -17.53
N LEU A 22 7.80 1.88 -16.33
CA LEU A 22 9.11 2.35 -15.85
C LEU A 22 9.96 1.21 -15.26
N PHE A 23 9.31 0.15 -14.76
CA PHE A 23 9.97 -0.96 -14.09
C PHE A 23 9.45 -2.30 -14.65
N PRO A 24 9.77 -2.65 -15.91
CA PRO A 24 9.13 -3.79 -16.59
C PRO A 24 9.47 -5.15 -15.98
N ASP A 25 10.56 -5.25 -15.23
CA ASP A 25 11.03 -6.52 -14.65
C ASP A 25 10.46 -6.79 -13.26
N ILE A 26 9.64 -5.88 -12.73
CA ILE A 26 9.06 -6.05 -11.39
C ILE A 26 7.80 -6.91 -11.48
N ALA A 27 7.66 -7.86 -10.55
CA ALA A 27 6.48 -8.71 -10.46
C ALA A 27 5.27 -7.91 -9.96
N LEU A 28 4.14 -8.04 -10.65
CA LEU A 28 2.87 -7.48 -10.21
C LEU A 28 1.95 -8.60 -9.76
N THR A 29 1.36 -8.44 -8.59
CA THR A 29 0.38 -9.37 -8.03
C THR A 29 -0.94 -8.64 -7.84
N LEU A 30 -2.03 -9.19 -8.41
CA LEU A 30 -3.37 -8.72 -8.12
C LEU A 30 -3.88 -9.41 -6.85
N ASP A 31 -4.41 -8.64 -5.90
CA ASP A 31 -4.85 -9.16 -4.62
C ASP A 31 -6.25 -8.64 -4.29
N GLU A 32 -7.18 -9.57 -4.12
CA GLU A 32 -8.57 -9.27 -3.79
C GLU A 32 -8.72 -8.62 -2.41
N SER A 33 -7.78 -8.84 -1.49
CA SER A 33 -7.85 -8.28 -0.14
C SER A 33 -7.62 -6.77 -0.10
N ILE A 34 -7.03 -6.18 -1.14
CA ILE A 34 -6.74 -4.75 -1.18
C ILE A 34 -7.75 -3.94 -2.02
N LYS A 35 -9.01 -4.36 -1.97
CA LYS A 35 -10.15 -3.59 -2.46
C LYS A 35 -10.47 -2.43 -1.50
N PRO A 36 -11.31 -1.47 -1.92
CA PRO A 36 -11.70 -0.36 -1.04
C PRO A 36 -12.27 -0.81 0.31
N SER A 37 -13.01 -1.92 0.33
CA SER A 37 -13.63 -2.49 1.53
C SER A 37 -12.76 -3.54 2.23
N GLY A 38 -11.49 -3.67 1.85
CA GLY A 38 -10.59 -4.66 2.42
C GLY A 38 -10.33 -4.46 3.91
N ASP A 39 -9.99 -5.54 4.60
CA ASP A 39 -9.60 -5.50 6.02
C ASP A 39 -8.11 -5.16 6.13
N VAL A 40 -7.82 -4.09 6.84
CA VAL A 40 -6.46 -3.56 7.02
C VAL A 40 -5.53 -4.61 7.65
N TYR A 41 -6.00 -5.36 8.61
CA TYR A 41 -5.16 -6.35 9.32
C TYR A 41 -4.84 -7.55 8.45
N SER A 42 -5.78 -7.95 7.59
CA SER A 42 -5.53 -8.99 6.58
C SER A 42 -4.49 -8.53 5.56
N VAL A 43 -4.52 -7.25 5.19
CA VAL A 43 -3.53 -6.67 4.27
C VAL A 43 -2.14 -6.66 4.91
N LEU A 44 -2.02 -6.30 6.18
CA LEU A 44 -0.74 -6.35 6.89
C LEU A 44 -0.16 -7.77 6.93
N ASP A 45 -1.01 -8.76 7.20
CA ASP A 45 -0.58 -10.16 7.21
C ASP A 45 -0.09 -10.59 5.81
N ALA A 46 -0.79 -10.17 4.76
CA ALA A 46 -0.38 -10.47 3.39
C ALA A 46 0.96 -9.84 3.04
N ILE A 47 1.18 -8.60 3.45
CA ILE A 47 2.45 -7.89 3.24
C ILE A 47 3.59 -8.62 3.96
N ASP A 48 3.38 -9.00 5.20
CA ASP A 48 4.39 -9.72 5.99
C ASP A 48 4.78 -11.05 5.32
N GLY A 49 3.81 -11.75 4.75
CA GLY A 49 4.02 -13.02 4.06
C GLY A 49 4.75 -12.92 2.73
N LEU A 50 4.85 -11.73 2.13
CA LEU A 50 5.54 -11.57 0.83
C LEU A 50 7.05 -11.64 0.93
N ASP A 51 7.62 -11.36 2.09
CA ASP A 51 9.09 -11.37 2.33
C ASP A 51 9.85 -10.54 1.28
N VAL A 52 9.40 -9.31 1.05
CA VAL A 52 10.04 -8.36 0.15
C VAL A 52 10.52 -7.14 0.92
N GLN A 53 11.58 -6.47 0.42
CA GLN A 53 12.12 -5.28 1.08
C GLN A 53 11.43 -3.99 0.63
N HIS A 54 11.02 -3.93 -0.63
CA HIS A 54 10.39 -2.74 -1.23
C HIS A 54 9.12 -3.14 -1.94
N LEU A 55 8.00 -2.72 -1.40
CA LEU A 55 6.67 -3.04 -1.93
C LEU A 55 5.92 -1.75 -2.28
N LEU A 56 5.36 -1.70 -3.48
CA LEU A 56 4.39 -0.67 -3.85
C LEU A 56 2.99 -1.27 -3.76
N ILE A 57 2.10 -0.59 -3.05
CA ILE A 57 0.69 -0.95 -2.95
C ILE A 57 -0.12 0.06 -3.74
N VAL A 58 -0.91 -0.42 -4.70
CA VAL A 58 -1.81 0.39 -5.51
C VAL A 58 -3.24 -0.06 -5.22
N SER A 59 -4.00 0.79 -4.57
CA SER A 59 -5.35 0.48 -4.15
C SER A 59 -6.22 1.75 -4.07
N HIS A 60 -7.17 1.78 -3.19
CA HIS A 60 -8.19 2.82 -3.09
C HIS A 60 -8.48 3.19 -1.63
N ASN A 61 -9.13 4.34 -1.43
CA ASN A 61 -9.73 4.65 -0.15
C ASN A 61 -11.11 3.95 -0.03
N PRO A 62 -11.55 3.62 1.19
CA PRO A 62 -10.92 3.98 2.46
C PRO A 62 -9.76 3.07 2.90
N LEU A 63 -9.48 1.98 2.19
CA LEU A 63 -8.46 1.02 2.61
C LEU A 63 -7.09 1.66 2.80
N LEU A 64 -6.61 2.46 1.82
CA LEU A 64 -5.28 3.06 1.89
C LEU A 64 -5.13 4.01 3.07
N SER A 65 -6.13 4.84 3.32
CA SER A 65 -6.10 5.77 4.47
C SER A 65 -6.11 5.03 5.80
N ASN A 66 -6.94 3.99 5.91
CA ASN A 66 -6.98 3.15 7.09
C ASN A 66 -5.68 2.37 7.29
N LEU A 67 -5.10 1.87 6.21
CA LEU A 67 -3.83 1.14 6.24
C LEU A 67 -2.70 2.06 6.72
N LEU A 68 -2.61 3.27 6.18
CA LEU A 68 -1.60 4.25 6.61
C LEU A 68 -1.75 4.56 8.09
N SER A 69 -2.98 4.79 8.57
CA SER A 69 -3.27 5.08 9.98
C SER A 69 -2.83 3.93 10.88
N VAL A 70 -3.15 2.70 10.53
CA VAL A 70 -2.78 1.53 11.33
C VAL A 70 -1.27 1.29 11.31
N MET A 71 -0.62 1.41 10.15
CA MET A 71 0.82 1.20 10.05
C MET A 71 1.62 2.20 10.89
N VAL A 72 1.23 3.47 10.87
CA VAL A 72 1.98 4.54 11.53
C VAL A 72 1.53 4.75 12.97
N ASP A 73 0.23 4.86 13.21
CA ASP A 73 -0.33 5.25 14.51
C ASP A 73 -0.87 4.07 15.32
N GLY A 74 -0.97 2.90 14.74
CA GLY A 74 -1.46 1.70 15.39
C GLY A 74 -2.98 1.61 15.51
N THR A 75 -3.71 2.58 14.94
CA THR A 75 -5.17 2.65 15.02
C THR A 75 -5.76 3.36 13.81
N MET A 76 -6.94 2.94 13.37
CA MET A 76 -7.69 3.65 12.34
C MET A 76 -8.28 4.97 12.84
N GLU A 77 -8.36 5.16 14.15
CA GLU A 77 -8.96 6.36 14.77
C GLU A 77 -8.12 7.62 14.58
N SER A 78 -6.87 7.49 14.17
CA SER A 78 -6.03 8.66 13.84
C SER A 78 -6.49 9.36 12.57
N HIS A 79 -7.25 8.68 11.73
CA HIS A 79 -7.87 9.23 10.51
C HIS A 79 -6.88 9.91 9.56
N ARG A 80 -5.71 9.32 9.36
CA ARG A 80 -4.82 9.79 8.29
C ARG A 80 -5.49 9.63 6.94
N TYR A 81 -5.19 10.52 6.02
CA TYR A 81 -5.82 10.50 4.69
C TYR A 81 -4.76 10.38 3.60
N VAL A 82 -4.99 9.44 2.69
CA VAL A 82 -4.20 9.30 1.46
C VAL A 82 -4.98 9.97 0.34
N ASP A 83 -4.50 11.13 -0.12
CA ASP A 83 -5.14 11.88 -1.18
C ASP A 83 -4.85 11.27 -2.55
N ASN A 84 -5.59 11.69 -3.57
CA ASN A 84 -5.41 11.23 -4.94
C ASN A 84 -4.02 11.61 -5.45
N ALA A 85 -3.38 10.67 -6.14
CA ALA A 85 -2.05 10.86 -6.73
C ALA A 85 -0.95 11.20 -5.73
N VAL A 86 -1.16 10.97 -4.44
CA VAL A 86 -0.14 11.12 -3.40
C VAL A 86 0.48 9.75 -3.10
N LEU A 87 1.80 9.73 -2.98
CA LEU A 87 2.56 8.55 -2.58
C LEU A 87 3.12 8.78 -1.18
N HIS A 88 2.84 7.87 -0.27
CA HIS A 88 3.48 7.82 1.05
C HIS A 88 4.46 6.65 1.09
N CYS A 89 5.71 6.95 1.43
CA CYS A 89 6.71 5.91 1.68
C CYS A 89 6.79 5.63 3.17
N VAL A 90 6.45 4.42 3.56
CA VAL A 90 6.45 3.98 4.97
C VAL A 90 7.57 2.98 5.17
N SER A 91 8.42 3.23 6.15
CA SER A 91 9.49 2.33 6.57
C SER A 91 9.04 1.53 7.78
N MET A 92 9.26 0.23 7.76
CA MET A 92 8.88 -0.68 8.86
C MET A 92 9.98 -1.73 9.05
N ASP A 93 10.54 -1.81 10.25
CA ASP A 93 11.46 -2.91 10.60
C ASP A 93 10.70 -4.21 10.82
N VAL A 94 9.48 -4.09 11.36
CA VAL A 94 8.55 -5.20 11.54
C VAL A 94 7.22 -4.80 10.91
N VAL A 95 6.63 -5.70 10.12
CA VAL A 95 5.34 -5.44 9.49
C VAL A 95 4.23 -5.69 10.52
N ALA A 96 3.91 -4.66 11.25
CA ALA A 96 2.91 -4.72 12.33
C ALA A 96 2.30 -3.35 12.56
N SER A 97 1.16 -3.35 13.23
CA SER A 97 0.43 -2.15 13.63
C SER A 97 1.31 -1.22 14.47
N GLY A 98 1.37 0.05 14.09
CA GLY A 98 2.14 1.07 14.81
C GLY A 98 3.65 1.00 14.65
N CYS A 99 4.15 0.13 13.78
CA CYS A 99 5.60 -0.03 13.56
C CYS A 99 6.11 0.77 12.35
N GLY A 100 5.24 1.46 11.65
CA GLY A 100 5.59 2.23 10.47
C GLY A 100 5.99 3.66 10.79
N GLU A 101 6.88 4.19 9.96
CA GLU A 101 7.32 5.57 10.03
C GLU A 101 7.30 6.14 8.61
N ILE A 102 6.69 7.31 8.44
CA ILE A 102 6.65 7.96 7.13
C ILE A 102 8.05 8.50 6.82
N ALA A 103 8.70 7.90 5.83
CA ALA A 103 10.02 8.34 5.39
C ALA A 103 9.93 9.59 4.52
N TYR A 104 8.97 9.62 3.60
CA TYR A 104 8.68 10.78 2.77
C TYR A 104 7.30 10.66 2.13
N THR A 105 6.80 11.78 1.64
CA THR A 105 5.54 11.88 0.89
C THR A 105 5.80 12.66 -0.40
N LEU A 106 5.30 12.13 -1.52
CA LEU A 106 5.37 12.79 -2.81
C LEU A 106 3.98 13.24 -3.23
N GLU A 107 3.85 14.51 -3.57
CA GLU A 107 2.61 15.13 -4.04
C GLU A 107 2.77 15.59 -5.48
N PRO A 108 1.65 15.64 -6.25
CA PRO A 108 1.71 16.15 -7.63
C PRO A 108 2.04 17.64 -7.73
#